data_a5d34c3daf4a7a75ac20ed2accded9bc
#
_entry.id   a5d34c3daf4a7a75ac20ed2accded9bc
#
_cell.length_a   1.000
_cell.length_b   1.000
_cell.length_c   1.000
_cell.angle_alpha   90.00
_cell.angle_beta   90.00
_cell.angle_gamma   90.00
#
_symmetry.space_group_name_H-M   'P 1'
#
loop_
_entity.id
_entity.type
_entity.pdbx_description
1 polymer ?
#
loop_
_entity_poly.entity_id
_entity_poly.type
_entity_poly.pdbx_seq_one_letter_code
_entity_poly.pdbx_strand_id
1 'polypeptide(L)'
;DMVAPAEKLGDPVAVGIKLKAEIAARAKIGNRVRFGVVHRYSGHNYKLRYWLAQCGIAPDRDVDIVTIAPPFAADALASHEVDGICVGEPWNSVAVERGVGRIVLVTAQIWRRGVEKVLAMSAEKLDDDRDKIERLVRALHFAAKHFVDPENWDANAEILARSEYLDGSAKLINRAISDRIMFTAGAQPVDVPDFMFQYREAANFPWISQAAWLYSQMVRWDHLEYSAEDQLRAEQVFRPNVYRTALKGLDTPMPGANAKLEGSVTRNMPVGSTQGRLTLGANPFFDGRVFDPTEVEEYLEALPKP
;
A
#
# COMPACT_ATOMS: atom_id res chain seq x y z
N ASP A 1 9.54 13.77 21.10
CA ASP A 1 8.23 13.09 20.86
C ASP A 1 7.56 13.65 19.61
N MET A 2 7.87 13.08 18.47
CA MET A 2 7.26 13.43 17.17
C MET A 2 5.78 13.01 17.03
N VAL A 3 5.09 12.55 18.06
CA VAL A 3 4.05 11.60 17.85
C VAL A 3 2.77 11.92 18.58
N ALA A 4 1.66 11.61 17.88
CA ALA A 4 0.31 11.55 18.43
C ALA A 4 0.24 10.70 19.72
N PRO A 5 -0.79 10.88 20.55
CA PRO A 5 -1.04 10.02 21.70
C PRO A 5 -0.93 8.54 21.35
N ALA A 6 -0.53 7.72 22.30
CA ALA A 6 -0.26 6.28 22.12
C ALA A 6 -1.42 5.48 21.48
N GLU A 7 -2.62 6.04 21.47
CA GLU A 7 -3.86 5.41 21.04
C GLU A 7 -4.39 5.93 19.68
N LYS A 8 -3.63 6.79 18.96
CA LYS A 8 -4.06 7.33 17.67
C LYS A 8 -2.93 7.33 16.67
N LEU A 9 -3.28 7.05 15.41
CA LEU A 9 -2.41 7.37 14.28
C LEU A 9 -2.20 8.89 14.18
N GLY A 10 -1.03 9.29 13.70
CA GLY A 10 -0.75 10.68 13.40
C GLY A 10 -1.60 11.19 12.23
N ASP A 11 -1.76 12.48 12.15
CA ASP A 11 -2.20 13.14 10.92
C ASP A 11 -1.01 13.23 9.96
N PRO A 12 -1.13 12.81 8.69
CA PRO A 12 0.00 12.77 7.75
C PRO A 12 0.72 14.10 7.58
N VAL A 13 -0.02 15.22 7.57
CA VAL A 13 0.58 16.56 7.44
C VAL A 13 1.31 16.96 8.72
N ALA A 14 0.68 16.79 9.87
CA ALA A 14 1.26 17.15 11.16
C ALA A 14 2.53 16.31 11.46
N VAL A 15 2.51 15.02 11.16
CA VAL A 15 3.69 14.14 11.30
C VAL A 15 4.79 14.58 10.33
N GLY A 16 4.45 14.90 9.08
CA GLY A 16 5.40 15.39 8.09
C GLY A 16 6.08 16.70 8.48
N ILE A 17 5.33 17.66 9.05
CA ILE A 17 5.89 18.92 9.55
C ILE A 17 6.92 18.66 10.67
N LYS A 18 6.58 17.78 11.63
CA LYS A 18 7.52 17.44 12.72
C LYS A 18 8.74 16.70 12.21
N LEU A 19 8.56 15.75 11.28
CA LEU A 19 9.66 15.04 10.66
C LEU A 19 10.61 16.00 9.90
N LYS A 20 10.06 16.96 9.15
CA LYS A 20 10.85 17.96 8.44
C LYS A 20 11.71 18.79 9.41
N ALA A 21 11.15 19.18 10.54
CA ALA A 21 11.91 19.91 11.57
C ALA A 21 13.03 19.05 12.17
N GLU A 22 12.78 17.77 12.44
CA GLU A 22 13.81 16.84 12.94
C GLU A 22 14.93 16.61 11.92
N ILE A 23 14.58 16.41 10.63
CA ILE A 23 15.56 16.27 9.55
C ILE A 23 16.46 17.51 9.49
N ALA A 24 15.87 18.71 9.56
CA ALA A 24 16.64 19.96 9.55
C ALA A 24 17.55 20.12 10.78
N ALA A 25 17.10 19.64 11.95
CA ALA A 25 17.92 19.65 13.17
C ALA A 25 19.11 18.68 13.06
N ARG A 26 18.88 17.46 12.59
CA ARG A 26 19.94 16.45 12.41
C ARG A 26 20.94 16.83 11.32
N ALA A 27 20.51 17.45 10.24
CA ALA A 27 21.38 17.91 9.17
C ALA A 27 22.46 18.89 9.67
N LYS A 28 22.17 19.71 10.70
CA LYS A 28 23.13 20.64 11.29
C LYS A 28 24.32 19.95 11.98
N ILE A 29 24.13 18.69 12.39
CA ILE A 29 25.18 17.88 13.04
C ILE A 29 25.69 16.76 12.13
N GLY A 30 25.39 16.83 10.81
CA GLY A 30 25.84 15.85 9.83
C GLY A 30 25.17 14.48 9.94
N ASN A 31 24.05 14.36 10.65
CA ASN A 31 23.29 13.12 10.82
C ASN A 31 22.04 13.14 9.94
N ARG A 32 21.88 12.17 9.04
CA ARG A 32 20.74 12.06 8.16
C ARG A 32 19.74 11.06 8.72
N VAL A 33 18.46 11.37 8.59
CA VAL A 33 17.38 10.41 8.89
C VAL A 33 17.37 9.32 7.82
N ARG A 34 17.32 8.06 8.25
CA ARG A 34 17.35 6.90 7.36
C ARG A 34 16.07 6.07 7.49
N PHE A 35 15.45 5.77 6.34
CA PHE A 35 14.27 4.92 6.24
C PHE A 35 14.58 3.59 5.58
N GLY A 36 14.04 2.49 6.15
CA GLY A 36 14.04 1.16 5.53
C GLY A 36 12.75 0.89 4.76
N VAL A 37 12.88 0.41 3.52
CA VAL A 37 11.77 -0.04 2.68
C VAL A 37 12.04 -1.44 2.15
N VAL A 38 11.00 -2.16 1.69
CA VAL A 38 11.14 -3.55 1.25
C VAL A 38 11.89 -3.72 -0.08
N HIS A 39 11.78 -2.73 -0.98
CA HIS A 39 12.44 -2.71 -2.29
C HIS A 39 12.34 -1.33 -2.91
N ARG A 40 13.36 -0.93 -3.71
CA ARG A 40 13.38 0.42 -4.34
C ARG A 40 12.18 0.71 -5.26
N TYR A 41 11.57 -0.31 -5.86
CA TYR A 41 10.41 -0.20 -6.74
C TYR A 41 9.10 -0.65 -6.06
N SER A 42 9.07 -0.78 -4.74
CA SER A 42 7.88 -1.19 -4.02
C SER A 42 6.85 -0.06 -3.90
N GLY A 43 5.57 -0.42 -3.80
CA GLY A 43 4.51 0.51 -3.44
C GLY A 43 4.77 1.21 -2.09
N HIS A 44 5.47 0.56 -1.15
CA HIS A 44 5.91 1.15 0.12
C HIS A 44 6.86 2.34 -0.13
N ASN A 45 7.89 2.14 -0.97
CA ASN A 45 8.84 3.20 -1.30
C ASN A 45 8.16 4.38 -2.00
N TYR A 46 7.30 4.11 -2.99
CA TYR A 46 6.64 5.20 -3.72
C TYR A 46 5.64 5.97 -2.85
N LYS A 47 4.90 5.31 -1.97
CA LYS A 47 4.00 6.00 -1.02
C LYS A 47 4.79 6.79 0.03
N LEU A 48 5.89 6.24 0.55
CA LEU A 48 6.79 6.96 1.45
C LEU A 48 7.36 8.22 0.77
N ARG A 49 7.92 8.10 -0.43
CA ARG A 49 8.45 9.21 -1.21
C ARG A 49 7.39 10.26 -1.53
N TYR A 50 6.20 9.82 -1.92
CA TYR A 50 5.06 10.70 -2.17
C TYR A 50 4.73 11.53 -0.92
N TRP A 51 4.58 10.89 0.23
CA TRP A 51 4.27 11.56 1.49
C TRP A 51 5.39 12.55 1.90
N LEU A 52 6.64 12.14 1.86
CA LEU A 52 7.78 13.01 2.18
C LEU A 52 7.77 14.26 1.29
N ALA A 53 7.64 14.11 -0.02
CA ALA A 53 7.66 15.22 -0.96
C ALA A 53 6.50 16.18 -0.76
N GLN A 54 5.28 15.67 -0.52
CA GLN A 54 4.12 16.52 -0.25
C GLN A 54 4.25 17.29 1.08
N CYS A 55 5.08 16.79 2.01
CA CYS A 55 5.45 17.50 3.24
C CYS A 55 6.67 18.43 3.04
N GLY A 56 7.18 18.56 1.81
CA GLY A 56 8.33 19.43 1.45
C GLY A 56 9.66 18.86 1.93
N ILE A 57 9.81 17.54 1.96
CA ILE A 57 11.04 16.80 2.25
C ILE A 57 11.48 16.13 0.95
N ALA A 58 12.69 16.43 0.45
CA ALA A 58 13.25 15.81 -0.74
C ALA A 58 13.79 14.41 -0.42
N PRO A 59 13.16 13.32 -0.92
CA PRO A 59 13.54 11.95 -0.52
C PRO A 59 14.98 11.57 -0.86
N ASP A 60 15.54 12.14 -1.91
CA ASP A 60 16.89 11.80 -2.38
C ASP A 60 17.97 12.75 -1.81
N ARG A 61 17.56 13.95 -1.32
CA ARG A 61 18.47 14.94 -0.77
C ARG A 61 18.47 14.98 0.76
N ASP A 62 17.28 14.93 1.37
CA ASP A 62 17.10 15.26 2.79
C ASP A 62 17.14 14.02 3.70
N VAL A 63 16.91 12.83 3.16
CA VAL A 63 16.91 11.54 3.89
C VAL A 63 17.67 10.47 3.10
N ASP A 64 17.96 9.36 3.76
CA ASP A 64 18.43 8.14 3.11
C ASP A 64 17.31 7.10 3.09
N ILE A 65 17.06 6.45 1.94
CA ILE A 65 16.10 5.36 1.84
C ILE A 65 16.86 4.11 1.41
N VAL A 66 16.87 3.09 2.28
CA VAL A 66 17.60 1.82 2.08
C VAL A 66 16.64 0.65 1.98
N THR A 67 17.08 -0.43 1.31
CA THR A 67 16.30 -1.66 1.22
C THR A 67 16.60 -2.57 2.41
N ILE A 68 15.57 -3.03 3.09
CA ILE A 68 15.66 -3.97 4.21
C ILE A 68 14.67 -5.12 3.98
N ALA A 69 15.11 -6.34 4.14
CA ALA A 69 14.20 -7.48 4.14
C ALA A 69 13.26 -7.39 5.35
N PRO A 70 11.95 -7.52 5.17
CA PRO A 70 10.96 -7.27 6.22
C PRO A 70 11.19 -7.99 7.55
N PRO A 71 11.64 -9.27 7.60
CA PRO A 71 11.92 -9.95 8.85
C PRO A 71 13.01 -9.29 9.71
N PHE A 72 13.93 -8.54 9.10
CA PHE A 72 15.02 -7.85 9.80
C PHE A 72 14.71 -6.37 10.12
N ALA A 73 13.52 -5.89 9.78
CA ALA A 73 13.17 -4.49 9.95
C ALA A 73 13.19 -4.03 11.43
N ALA A 74 12.73 -4.89 12.34
CA ALA A 74 12.77 -4.62 13.78
C ALA A 74 14.19 -4.63 14.35
N ASP A 75 15.09 -5.47 13.82
CA ASP A 75 16.51 -5.49 14.22
C ASP A 75 17.24 -4.22 13.76
N ALA A 76 16.98 -3.79 12.52
CA ALA A 76 17.54 -2.56 11.98
C ALA A 76 17.11 -1.30 12.76
N LEU A 77 15.87 -1.27 13.27
CA LEU A 77 15.43 -0.22 14.21
C LEU A 77 16.14 -0.31 15.55
N ALA A 78 16.26 -1.54 16.12
CA ALA A 78 16.89 -1.76 17.41
C ALA A 78 18.38 -1.39 17.42
N SER A 79 19.08 -1.65 16.32
CA SER A 79 20.50 -1.32 16.13
C SER A 79 20.74 0.12 15.67
N HIS A 80 19.69 0.92 15.48
CA HIS A 80 19.76 2.28 14.92
C HIS A 80 20.39 2.34 13.50
N GLU A 81 20.34 1.23 12.76
CA GLU A 81 20.72 1.23 11.35
C GLU A 81 19.75 2.06 10.51
N VAL A 82 18.47 2.08 10.91
CA VAL A 82 17.43 2.97 10.38
C VAL A 82 16.66 3.65 11.50
N ASP A 83 16.11 4.85 11.21
CA ASP A 83 15.29 5.63 12.12
C ASP A 83 13.79 5.36 11.95
N GLY A 84 13.40 4.83 10.79
CA GLY A 84 12.03 4.48 10.47
C GLY A 84 11.95 3.39 9.42
N ILE A 85 10.80 2.71 9.36
CA ILE A 85 10.53 1.65 8.38
C ILE A 85 9.19 1.86 7.70
N CYS A 86 9.07 1.47 6.44
CA CYS A 86 7.82 1.35 5.71
C CYS A 86 7.75 -0.04 5.08
N VAL A 87 7.15 -0.97 5.79
CA VAL A 87 7.08 -2.40 5.44
C VAL A 87 5.66 -2.92 5.66
N GLY A 88 5.35 -4.11 5.15
CA GLY A 88 4.06 -4.76 5.38
C GLY A 88 3.94 -5.37 6.78
N GLU A 89 2.72 -5.63 7.23
CA GLU A 89 2.48 -6.43 8.42
C GLU A 89 2.86 -7.92 8.18
N PRO A 90 3.27 -8.63 9.26
CA PRO A 90 3.22 -8.25 10.68
C PRO A 90 4.47 -7.52 11.19
N TRP A 91 5.40 -7.12 10.34
CA TRP A 91 6.75 -6.67 10.73
C TRP A 91 6.76 -5.34 11.49
N ASN A 92 5.80 -4.44 11.22
CA ASN A 92 5.62 -3.22 12.02
C ASN A 92 5.12 -3.57 13.43
N SER A 93 4.16 -4.49 13.53
CA SER A 93 3.65 -4.99 14.82
C SER A 93 4.74 -5.71 15.62
N VAL A 94 5.67 -6.43 14.96
CA VAL A 94 6.85 -7.02 15.61
C VAL A 94 7.74 -5.94 16.23
N ALA A 95 8.03 -4.85 15.52
CA ALA A 95 8.83 -3.74 16.04
C ALA A 95 8.17 -3.06 17.24
N VAL A 96 6.84 -2.90 17.21
CA VAL A 96 6.06 -2.36 18.34
C VAL A 96 6.08 -3.31 19.53
N GLU A 97 5.81 -4.60 19.35
CA GLU A 97 5.79 -5.58 20.43
C GLU A 97 7.15 -5.70 21.13
N ARG A 98 8.25 -5.58 20.37
CA ARG A 98 9.63 -5.55 20.89
C ARG A 98 10.00 -4.23 21.57
N GLY A 99 9.14 -3.20 21.49
CA GLY A 99 9.42 -1.88 22.06
C GLY A 99 10.52 -1.08 21.35
N VAL A 100 10.90 -1.50 20.14
CA VAL A 100 11.98 -0.85 19.35
C VAL A 100 11.44 0.19 18.36
N GLY A 101 10.11 0.26 18.21
CA GLY A 101 9.45 1.22 17.32
C GLY A 101 8.01 1.49 17.73
N ARG A 102 7.38 2.41 17.00
CA ARG A 102 5.96 2.71 17.09
C ARG A 102 5.40 3.01 15.71
N ILE A 103 4.14 2.67 15.48
CA ILE A 103 3.45 3.01 14.23
C ILE A 103 2.95 4.45 14.33
N VAL A 104 3.37 5.29 13.40
CA VAL A 104 2.99 6.71 13.34
C VAL A 104 1.95 6.99 12.27
N LEU A 105 2.01 6.25 11.15
CA LEU A 105 1.11 6.34 10.01
C LEU A 105 0.93 4.93 9.41
N VAL A 106 -0.18 4.75 8.71
CA VAL A 106 -0.38 3.61 7.80
C VAL A 106 -0.53 4.10 6.37
N THR A 107 -0.16 3.28 5.39
CA THR A 107 -0.17 3.69 3.97
C THR A 107 -1.58 4.04 3.45
N ALA A 108 -2.62 3.49 4.07
CA ALA A 108 -4.01 3.86 3.79
C ALA A 108 -4.34 5.33 4.15
N GLN A 109 -3.55 5.97 5.03
CA GLN A 109 -3.68 7.41 5.31
C GLN A 109 -3.00 8.27 4.24
N ILE A 110 -2.06 7.71 3.46
CA ILE A 110 -1.38 8.40 2.36
C ILE A 110 -2.22 8.30 1.09
N TRP A 111 -2.68 7.11 0.77
CA TRP A 111 -3.63 6.83 -0.31
C TRP A 111 -4.57 5.70 0.13
N ARG A 112 -5.83 6.03 0.38
CA ARG A 112 -6.76 5.13 1.09
C ARG A 112 -7.04 3.81 0.38
N ARG A 113 -7.03 3.76 -0.95
CA ARG A 113 -7.27 2.56 -1.76
C ARG A 113 -6.09 2.27 -2.69
N GLY A 114 -4.89 2.61 -2.24
CA GLY A 114 -3.67 2.36 -3.01
C GLY A 114 -3.41 0.87 -3.19
N VAL A 115 -2.93 0.50 -4.39
CA VAL A 115 -2.49 -0.87 -4.68
C VAL A 115 -1.31 -1.24 -3.78
N GLU A 116 -1.32 -2.51 -3.33
CA GLU A 116 -0.26 -3.01 -2.45
C GLU A 116 0.38 -4.27 -3.05
N LYS A 117 -0.36 -5.38 -3.19
CA LYS A 117 0.14 -6.63 -3.77
C LYS A 117 -0.63 -7.02 -5.02
N VAL A 118 0.04 -7.73 -5.91
CA VAL A 118 -0.54 -8.20 -7.16
C VAL A 118 -0.17 -9.66 -7.41
N LEU A 119 -1.04 -10.40 -8.10
CA LEU A 119 -0.67 -11.66 -8.75
C LEU A 119 0.04 -11.31 -10.04
N ALA A 120 1.32 -11.67 -10.16
CA ALA A 120 2.13 -11.39 -11.34
C ALA A 120 2.66 -12.67 -11.99
N MET A 121 2.77 -12.66 -13.31
CA MET A 121 3.39 -13.72 -14.11
C MET A 121 3.83 -13.15 -15.45
N SER A 122 4.63 -13.90 -16.22
CA SER A 122 4.98 -13.51 -17.57
C SER A 122 3.76 -13.55 -18.50
N ALA A 123 3.78 -12.74 -19.56
CA ALA A 123 2.73 -12.75 -20.59
C ALA A 123 2.64 -14.13 -21.28
N GLU A 124 3.78 -14.72 -21.60
CA GLU A 124 3.87 -16.08 -22.16
C GLU A 124 3.13 -17.10 -21.27
N LYS A 125 3.39 -17.10 -19.96
CA LYS A 125 2.71 -17.99 -19.01
C LYS A 125 1.20 -17.77 -18.96
N LEU A 126 0.76 -16.52 -19.08
CA LEU A 126 -0.66 -16.19 -19.14
C LEU A 126 -1.30 -16.73 -20.43
N ASP A 127 -0.62 -16.64 -21.56
CA ASP A 127 -1.14 -17.09 -22.85
C ASP A 127 -1.17 -18.63 -22.95
N ASP A 128 -0.11 -19.30 -22.48
CA ASP A 128 0.03 -20.76 -22.51
C ASP A 128 -0.96 -21.48 -21.55
N ASP A 129 -1.18 -20.94 -20.37
CA ASP A 129 -1.94 -21.55 -19.27
C ASP A 129 -3.23 -20.79 -18.94
N ARG A 130 -3.83 -20.09 -19.89
CA ARG A 130 -4.96 -19.18 -19.67
C ARG A 130 -6.04 -19.74 -18.76
N ASP A 131 -6.54 -20.93 -19.02
CA ASP A 131 -7.59 -21.58 -18.23
C ASP A 131 -7.16 -21.86 -16.79
N LYS A 132 -5.90 -22.24 -16.60
CA LYS A 132 -5.32 -22.48 -15.28
C LYS A 132 -5.22 -21.18 -14.49
N ILE A 133 -4.80 -20.10 -15.14
CA ILE A 133 -4.68 -18.77 -14.53
C ILE A 133 -6.05 -18.23 -14.14
N GLU A 134 -7.06 -18.39 -14.98
CA GLU A 134 -8.43 -17.98 -14.63
C GLU A 134 -8.99 -18.77 -13.45
N ARG A 135 -8.68 -20.07 -13.32
CA ARG A 135 -9.02 -20.86 -12.13
C ARG A 135 -8.27 -20.36 -10.89
N LEU A 136 -6.99 -19.99 -11.03
CA LEU A 136 -6.20 -19.41 -9.94
C LEU A 136 -6.78 -18.06 -9.48
N VAL A 137 -7.17 -17.18 -10.40
CA VAL A 137 -7.85 -15.91 -10.07
C VAL A 137 -9.15 -16.16 -9.31
N ARG A 138 -9.95 -17.16 -9.73
CA ARG A 138 -11.16 -17.57 -8.98
C ARG A 138 -10.83 -18.07 -7.57
N ALA A 139 -9.82 -18.91 -7.45
CA ALA A 139 -9.39 -19.43 -6.14
C ALA A 139 -8.95 -18.27 -5.20
N LEU A 140 -8.18 -17.32 -5.70
CA LEU A 140 -7.79 -16.14 -4.94
C LEU A 140 -8.96 -15.24 -4.57
N HIS A 141 -9.96 -15.10 -5.45
CA HIS A 141 -11.19 -14.36 -5.13
C HIS A 141 -11.97 -15.01 -3.97
N PHE A 142 -12.13 -16.34 -3.99
CA PHE A 142 -12.78 -17.05 -2.89
C PHE A 142 -11.94 -17.04 -1.62
N ALA A 143 -10.61 -17.16 -1.74
CA ALA A 143 -9.70 -17.04 -0.61
C ALA A 143 -9.79 -15.64 0.02
N ALA A 144 -9.85 -14.56 -0.78
CA ALA A 144 -10.04 -13.22 -0.28
C ALA A 144 -11.39 -13.03 0.45
N LYS A 145 -12.48 -13.63 -0.08
CA LYS A 145 -13.78 -13.64 0.59
C LYS A 145 -13.73 -14.36 1.94
N HIS A 146 -13.11 -15.54 1.98
CA HIS A 146 -12.91 -16.31 3.21
C HIS A 146 -12.03 -15.55 4.22
N PHE A 147 -10.98 -14.90 3.72
CA PHE A 147 -9.99 -14.21 4.55
C PHE A 147 -10.55 -13.01 5.33
N VAL A 148 -11.48 -12.27 4.73
CA VAL A 148 -12.08 -11.08 5.39
C VAL A 148 -13.25 -11.42 6.32
N ASP A 149 -13.69 -12.66 6.35
CA ASP A 149 -14.75 -13.13 7.24
C ASP A 149 -14.22 -13.27 8.66
N PRO A 150 -14.81 -12.56 9.64
CA PRO A 150 -14.38 -12.61 11.03
C PRO A 150 -14.34 -14.01 11.65
N GLU A 151 -15.22 -14.91 11.21
CA GLU A 151 -15.26 -16.29 11.70
C GLU A 151 -13.99 -17.09 11.37
N ASN A 152 -13.23 -16.63 10.37
CA ASN A 152 -12.02 -17.30 9.88
C ASN A 152 -10.71 -16.66 10.35
N TRP A 153 -10.74 -15.52 11.06
CA TRP A 153 -9.51 -14.80 11.38
C TRP A 153 -8.51 -15.61 12.21
N ASP A 154 -8.97 -16.32 13.24
CA ASP A 154 -8.08 -17.15 14.07
C ASP A 154 -7.44 -18.26 13.24
N ALA A 155 -8.22 -19.00 12.45
CA ALA A 155 -7.70 -20.06 11.61
C ALA A 155 -6.76 -19.55 10.52
N ASN A 156 -7.06 -18.39 9.92
CA ASN A 156 -6.18 -17.74 8.94
C ASN A 156 -4.86 -17.29 9.58
N ALA A 157 -4.91 -16.74 10.79
CA ALA A 157 -3.71 -16.32 11.51
C ALA A 157 -2.80 -17.51 11.86
N GLU A 158 -3.39 -18.63 12.29
CA GLU A 158 -2.64 -19.87 12.58
C GLU A 158 -1.99 -20.46 11.32
N ILE A 159 -2.67 -20.43 10.18
CA ILE A 159 -2.09 -20.86 8.90
C ILE A 159 -0.92 -19.96 8.53
N LEU A 160 -1.12 -18.64 8.55
CA LEU A 160 -0.09 -17.68 8.15
C LEU A 160 1.13 -17.66 9.10
N ALA A 161 0.94 -18.04 10.36
CA ALA A 161 2.01 -18.11 11.36
C ALA A 161 3.00 -19.26 11.13
N ARG A 162 2.65 -20.23 10.29
CA ARG A 162 3.53 -21.39 10.02
C ARG A 162 4.84 -20.97 9.36
N SER A 163 5.89 -21.78 9.56
CA SER A 163 7.23 -21.53 9.01
C SER A 163 7.29 -21.50 7.48
N GLU A 164 6.33 -22.16 6.81
CA GLU A 164 6.23 -22.13 5.34
C GLU A 164 5.75 -20.77 4.81
N TYR A 165 5.19 -19.89 5.67
CA TYR A 165 4.63 -18.62 5.27
C TYR A 165 5.34 -17.43 5.94
N LEU A 166 4.85 -16.97 7.09
CA LEU A 166 5.39 -15.78 7.76
C LEU A 166 6.34 -16.11 8.92
N ASP A 167 6.33 -17.36 9.40
CA ASP A 167 7.15 -17.81 10.55
C ASP A 167 7.05 -16.83 11.73
N GLY A 168 5.81 -16.50 12.13
CA GLY A 168 5.57 -15.42 13.06
C GLY A 168 4.49 -15.73 14.10
N SER A 169 4.14 -14.72 14.88
CA SER A 169 3.10 -14.82 15.92
C SER A 169 1.70 -14.77 15.34
N ALA A 170 0.91 -15.84 15.48
CA ALA A 170 -0.50 -15.85 15.09
C ALA A 170 -1.28 -14.71 15.76
N LYS A 171 -0.95 -14.34 16.99
CA LYS A 171 -1.58 -13.20 17.70
C LYS A 171 -1.33 -11.86 16.99
N LEU A 172 -0.11 -11.60 16.50
CA LEU A 172 0.21 -10.38 15.77
C LEU A 172 -0.46 -10.36 14.40
N ILE A 173 -0.46 -11.51 13.72
CA ILE A 173 -1.13 -11.68 12.43
C ILE A 173 -2.63 -11.49 12.58
N ASN A 174 -3.27 -12.09 13.58
CA ASN A 174 -4.71 -11.92 13.85
C ASN A 174 -5.06 -10.43 14.06
N ARG A 175 -4.27 -9.68 14.84
CA ARG A 175 -4.50 -8.24 15.01
C ARG A 175 -4.49 -7.51 13.66
N ALA A 176 -3.55 -7.80 12.78
CA ALA A 176 -3.44 -7.15 11.48
C ALA A 176 -4.65 -7.48 10.57
N ILE A 177 -5.04 -8.76 10.49
CA ILE A 177 -6.16 -9.19 9.62
C ILE A 177 -7.53 -8.82 10.16
N SER A 178 -7.63 -8.52 11.46
CA SER A 178 -8.85 -8.05 12.12
C SER A 178 -8.93 -6.52 12.25
N ASP A 179 -8.10 -5.79 11.52
CA ASP A 179 -8.04 -4.32 11.55
C ASP A 179 -7.71 -3.72 12.94
N ARG A 180 -7.12 -4.50 13.85
CA ARG A 180 -6.78 -4.10 15.22
C ARG A 180 -5.28 -3.93 15.41
N ILE A 181 -4.80 -2.70 15.42
CA ILE A 181 -3.38 -2.38 15.43
C ILE A 181 -2.97 -1.75 16.76
N MET A 182 -1.87 -2.23 17.32
CA MET A 182 -1.22 -1.62 18.48
C MET A 182 -0.13 -0.66 18.00
N PHE A 183 -0.27 0.65 18.29
CA PHE A 183 0.67 1.66 17.78
C PHE A 183 1.91 1.84 18.63
N THR A 184 1.83 1.50 19.91
CA THR A 184 2.92 1.67 20.89
C THR A 184 2.96 0.45 21.79
N ALA A 185 4.15 0.04 22.20
CA ALA A 185 4.34 -1.09 23.10
C ALA A 185 3.54 -0.90 24.40
N GLY A 186 2.81 -1.95 24.80
CA GLY A 186 1.99 -1.95 26.01
C GLY A 186 0.66 -1.19 25.92
N ALA A 187 0.37 -0.52 24.80
CA ALA A 187 -0.94 0.10 24.56
C ALA A 187 -2.02 -0.94 24.20
N GLN A 188 -3.28 -0.54 24.26
CA GLN A 188 -4.36 -1.37 23.73
C GLN A 188 -4.39 -1.30 22.21
N PRO A 189 -4.69 -2.41 21.52
CA PRO A 189 -4.96 -2.37 20.07
C PRO A 189 -6.16 -1.47 19.75
N VAL A 190 -6.05 -0.68 18.71
CA VAL A 190 -7.05 0.26 18.23
C VAL A 190 -7.61 -0.22 16.89
N ASP A 191 -8.90 -0.03 16.66
CA ASP A 191 -9.53 -0.33 15.38
C ASP A 191 -9.05 0.67 14.31
N VAL A 192 -8.53 0.13 13.22
CA VAL A 192 -8.10 0.88 12.04
C VAL A 192 -8.91 0.38 10.83
N PRO A 193 -10.14 0.92 10.64
CA PRO A 193 -11.03 0.42 9.61
C PRO A 193 -10.39 0.40 8.22
N ASP A 194 -10.59 -0.68 7.49
CA ASP A 194 -10.03 -0.89 6.15
C ASP A 194 -8.48 -1.00 6.12
N PHE A 195 -7.84 -1.35 7.24
CA PHE A 195 -6.40 -1.61 7.26
C PHE A 195 -6.06 -2.79 6.35
N MET A 196 -6.81 -3.90 6.50
CA MET A 196 -6.70 -5.06 5.63
C MET A 196 -7.87 -5.09 4.62
N PHE A 197 -7.63 -4.61 3.41
CA PHE A 197 -8.66 -4.38 2.40
C PHE A 197 -8.48 -5.29 1.19
N GLN A 198 -9.14 -6.47 1.18
CA GLN A 198 -8.86 -7.53 0.21
C GLN A 198 -10.03 -8.05 -0.63
N TYR A 199 -11.27 -7.76 -0.30
CA TYR A 199 -12.43 -8.33 -0.99
C TYR A 199 -13.50 -7.30 -1.38
N ARG A 200 -13.88 -6.44 -0.44
CA ARG A 200 -14.93 -5.44 -0.64
C ARG A 200 -14.58 -4.48 -1.79
N GLU A 201 -15.59 -3.86 -2.38
CA GLU A 201 -15.42 -2.79 -3.38
C GLU A 201 -14.62 -3.26 -4.61
N ALA A 202 -14.67 -4.56 -4.96
CA ALA A 202 -13.80 -5.15 -5.97
C ALA A 202 -12.30 -4.85 -5.72
N ALA A 203 -11.83 -4.97 -4.47
CA ALA A 203 -10.46 -4.64 -4.05
C ALA A 203 -9.37 -5.34 -4.89
N ASN A 204 -9.64 -6.56 -5.37
CA ASN A 204 -8.70 -7.34 -6.17
C ASN A 204 -8.79 -7.05 -7.67
N PHE A 205 -9.66 -6.14 -8.10
CA PHE A 205 -9.75 -5.77 -9.50
C PHE A 205 -8.51 -4.97 -9.92
N PRO A 206 -7.80 -5.36 -10.99
CA PRO A 206 -6.57 -4.70 -11.42
C PRO A 206 -6.91 -3.42 -12.20
N TRP A 207 -7.12 -2.31 -11.48
CA TRP A 207 -7.38 -1.02 -12.06
C TRP A 207 -6.17 -0.50 -12.83
N ILE A 208 -6.31 -0.25 -14.12
CA ILE A 208 -5.24 0.29 -14.98
C ILE A 208 -4.72 1.63 -14.44
N SER A 209 -5.60 2.46 -13.87
CA SER A 209 -5.22 3.72 -13.22
C SER A 209 -4.19 3.56 -12.10
N GLN A 210 -4.18 2.43 -11.39
CA GLN A 210 -3.18 2.15 -10.35
C GLN A 210 -1.81 1.84 -10.95
N ALA A 211 -1.77 1.14 -12.09
CA ALA A 211 -0.53 0.92 -12.84
C ALA A 211 0.03 2.25 -13.39
N ALA A 212 -0.83 3.08 -13.97
CA ALA A 212 -0.47 4.42 -14.44
C ALA A 212 0.07 5.31 -13.32
N TRP A 213 -0.54 5.27 -12.12
CA TRP A 213 -0.01 6.00 -10.97
C TRP A 213 1.38 5.50 -10.54
N LEU A 214 1.60 4.19 -10.49
CA LEU A 214 2.92 3.63 -10.19
C LEU A 214 3.96 4.05 -11.22
N TYR A 215 3.62 4.02 -12.51
CA TYR A 215 4.46 4.53 -13.58
C TYR A 215 4.79 6.01 -13.38
N SER A 216 3.80 6.85 -13.08
CA SER A 216 4.02 8.26 -12.81
C SER A 216 5.02 8.49 -11.66
N GLN A 217 4.99 7.65 -10.63
CA GLN A 217 5.96 7.74 -9.53
C GLN A 217 7.36 7.27 -9.97
N MET A 218 7.48 6.28 -10.87
CA MET A 218 8.78 5.90 -11.43
C MET A 218 9.41 7.06 -12.21
N VAL A 219 8.62 7.76 -13.01
CA VAL A 219 9.07 8.96 -13.75
C VAL A 219 9.42 10.08 -12.78
N ARG A 220 8.56 10.38 -11.80
CA ARG A 220 8.79 11.44 -10.81
C ARG A 220 10.13 11.33 -10.07
N TRP A 221 10.59 10.11 -9.84
CA TRP A 221 11.80 9.81 -9.07
C TRP A 221 12.98 9.41 -9.95
N ASP A 222 12.98 9.82 -11.23
CA ASP A 222 14.05 9.60 -12.20
C ASP A 222 14.46 8.12 -12.34
N HIS A 223 13.50 7.19 -12.10
CA HIS A 223 13.71 5.77 -12.37
C HIS A 223 13.48 5.45 -13.84
N LEU A 224 12.67 6.22 -14.53
CA LEU A 224 12.34 6.14 -15.96
C LEU A 224 12.16 7.56 -16.48
N GLU A 225 12.43 7.75 -17.79
CA GLU A 225 11.97 8.92 -18.52
C GLU A 225 10.49 8.75 -18.91
N TYR A 226 9.74 9.85 -18.97
CA TYR A 226 8.35 9.78 -19.41
C TYR A 226 8.28 9.48 -20.92
N SER A 227 7.45 8.51 -21.27
CA SER A 227 6.99 8.30 -22.65
C SER A 227 5.57 7.76 -22.64
N ALA A 228 4.74 8.20 -23.60
CA ALA A 228 3.37 7.69 -23.78
C ALA A 228 3.36 6.18 -24.10
N GLU A 229 4.39 5.68 -24.78
CA GLU A 229 4.55 4.27 -25.11
C GLU A 229 4.78 3.44 -23.85
N ASP A 230 5.67 3.87 -22.95
CA ASP A 230 5.96 3.15 -21.72
C ASP A 230 4.83 3.27 -20.72
N GLN A 231 4.10 4.40 -20.69
CA GLN A 231 2.85 4.51 -19.94
C GLN A 231 1.86 3.43 -20.39
N LEU A 232 1.61 3.32 -21.68
CA LEU A 232 0.70 2.30 -22.21
C LEU A 232 1.17 0.87 -21.89
N ARG A 233 2.48 0.60 -21.96
CA ARG A 233 3.05 -0.69 -21.53
C ARG A 233 2.80 -0.97 -20.05
N ALA A 234 3.02 0.02 -19.19
CA ALA A 234 2.75 -0.11 -17.75
C ALA A 234 1.27 -0.40 -17.46
N GLU A 235 0.37 0.29 -18.14
CA GLU A 235 -1.07 0.05 -18.04
C GLU A 235 -1.47 -1.35 -18.49
N GLN A 236 -0.87 -1.87 -19.55
CA GLN A 236 -1.13 -3.20 -20.10
C GLN A 236 -0.64 -4.34 -19.20
N VAL A 237 0.22 -4.07 -18.21
CA VAL A 237 0.61 -5.07 -17.19
C VAL A 237 -0.58 -5.48 -16.34
N PHE A 238 -1.51 -4.55 -16.06
CA PHE A 238 -2.75 -4.87 -15.36
C PHE A 238 -3.76 -5.42 -16.36
N ARG A 239 -4.38 -6.55 -16.02
CA ARG A 239 -5.20 -7.34 -16.95
C ARG A 239 -6.66 -7.46 -16.46
N PRO A 240 -7.46 -6.38 -16.48
CA PRO A 240 -8.86 -6.41 -16.05
C PRO A 240 -9.73 -7.37 -16.86
N ASN A 241 -9.37 -7.62 -18.13
CA ASN A 241 -10.04 -8.60 -18.98
C ASN A 241 -9.88 -10.04 -18.45
N VAL A 242 -8.69 -10.41 -17.96
CA VAL A 242 -8.46 -11.75 -17.34
C VAL A 242 -9.30 -11.90 -16.09
N TYR A 243 -9.33 -10.87 -15.23
CA TYR A 243 -10.13 -10.89 -14.01
C TYR A 243 -11.63 -11.02 -14.31
N ARG A 244 -12.16 -10.25 -15.28
CA ARG A 244 -13.57 -10.34 -15.68
C ARG A 244 -13.92 -11.71 -16.25
N THR A 245 -13.09 -12.28 -17.11
CA THR A 245 -13.33 -13.62 -17.67
C THR A 245 -13.31 -14.66 -16.57
N ALA A 246 -12.35 -14.62 -15.68
CA ALA A 246 -12.24 -15.56 -14.56
C ALA A 246 -13.47 -15.55 -13.64
N LEU A 247 -14.06 -14.40 -13.37
CA LEU A 247 -15.19 -14.27 -12.43
C LEU A 247 -16.55 -14.14 -13.11
N LYS A 248 -16.62 -14.32 -14.43
CA LYS A 248 -17.87 -14.29 -15.18
C LYS A 248 -18.86 -15.35 -14.63
N GLY A 249 -20.09 -14.92 -14.35
CA GLY A 249 -21.16 -15.78 -13.85
C GLY A 249 -21.11 -16.08 -12.35
N LEU A 250 -20.11 -15.57 -11.61
CA LEU A 250 -20.13 -15.61 -10.15
C LEU A 250 -20.99 -14.46 -9.61
N ASP A 251 -21.59 -14.68 -8.44
CA ASP A 251 -22.33 -13.62 -7.73
C ASP A 251 -21.32 -12.66 -7.03
N THR A 252 -20.66 -11.83 -7.84
CA THR A 252 -19.69 -10.84 -7.37
C THR A 252 -19.78 -9.57 -8.21
N PRO A 253 -19.77 -8.37 -7.59
CA PRO A 253 -19.78 -7.11 -8.32
C PRO A 253 -18.52 -6.95 -9.19
N MET A 254 -18.70 -6.45 -10.43
CA MET A 254 -17.64 -6.33 -11.41
C MET A 254 -17.59 -4.92 -11.99
N PRO A 255 -16.46 -4.18 -11.87
CA PRO A 255 -16.34 -2.85 -12.47
C PRO A 255 -16.59 -2.84 -13.97
N GLY A 256 -17.36 -1.84 -14.44
CA GLY A 256 -17.61 -1.62 -15.87
C GLY A 256 -16.43 -0.97 -16.57
N ALA A 257 -15.75 -0.04 -15.91
CA ALA A 257 -14.54 0.62 -16.42
C ALA A 257 -13.26 -0.17 -16.11
N ASN A 258 -12.18 0.12 -16.84
CA ASN A 258 -10.84 -0.43 -16.58
C ASN A 258 -10.01 0.49 -15.68
N ALA A 259 -10.29 1.78 -15.73
CA ALA A 259 -9.60 2.82 -14.99
C ALA A 259 -10.62 3.69 -14.24
N LYS A 260 -10.15 4.45 -13.29
CA LYS A 260 -10.91 5.43 -12.53
C LYS A 260 -10.00 6.60 -12.14
N LEU A 261 -10.59 7.73 -11.78
CA LEU A 261 -9.85 8.83 -11.17
C LEU A 261 -9.44 8.44 -9.76
N GLU A 262 -8.15 8.27 -9.52
CA GLU A 262 -7.66 7.92 -8.18
C GLU A 262 -7.67 9.16 -7.27
N GLY A 263 -8.19 9.00 -6.06
CA GLY A 263 -8.31 10.10 -5.11
C GLY A 263 -9.61 10.90 -5.21
N SER A 264 -10.45 10.68 -6.24
CA SER A 264 -11.65 11.50 -6.50
C SER A 264 -12.86 11.15 -5.64
N VAL A 265 -12.92 9.93 -5.12
CA VAL A 265 -14.07 9.46 -4.34
C VAL A 265 -13.88 9.83 -2.88
N THR A 266 -14.74 10.71 -2.35
CA THR A 266 -14.68 11.19 -0.95
C THR A 266 -15.69 10.51 -0.02
N ARG A 267 -16.67 9.80 -0.58
CA ARG A 267 -17.72 9.06 0.14
C ARG A 267 -18.13 7.83 -0.68
N ASN A 268 -18.87 6.92 -0.05
CA ASN A 268 -19.42 5.76 -0.76
C ASN A 268 -20.25 6.20 -1.98
N MET A 269 -19.91 5.68 -3.16
CA MET A 269 -20.51 6.05 -4.43
C MET A 269 -20.82 4.83 -5.28
N PRO A 270 -22.07 4.63 -5.73
CA PRO A 270 -22.41 3.63 -6.74
C PRO A 270 -21.68 3.94 -8.05
N VAL A 271 -21.12 2.91 -8.69
CA VAL A 271 -20.40 3.03 -9.96
C VAL A 271 -20.90 2.02 -10.98
N GLY A 272 -20.60 2.28 -12.26
CA GLY A 272 -20.94 1.37 -13.34
C GLY A 272 -20.37 -0.03 -13.13
N SER A 273 -21.21 -1.04 -13.26
CA SER A 273 -20.86 -2.45 -13.08
C SER A 273 -21.40 -3.27 -14.24
N THR A 274 -20.59 -4.23 -14.72
CA THR A 274 -21.04 -5.22 -15.73
C THR A 274 -21.74 -6.43 -15.10
N GLN A 275 -21.63 -6.59 -13.78
CA GLN A 275 -22.20 -7.70 -13.03
C GLN A 275 -22.42 -7.25 -11.57
N GLY A 276 -23.63 -7.48 -11.05
CA GLY A 276 -24.01 -7.09 -9.70
C GLY A 276 -24.08 -5.56 -9.48
N ARG A 277 -24.19 -5.14 -8.24
CA ARG A 277 -24.14 -3.72 -7.84
C ARG A 277 -22.80 -3.43 -7.17
N LEU A 278 -22.08 -2.44 -7.68
CA LEU A 278 -20.80 -2.02 -7.13
C LEU A 278 -20.91 -0.63 -6.50
N THR A 279 -20.48 -0.53 -5.26
CA THR A 279 -20.26 0.74 -4.58
C THR A 279 -18.78 0.83 -4.21
N LEU A 280 -18.11 1.90 -4.62
CA LEU A 280 -16.76 2.21 -4.19
C LEU A 280 -16.79 3.14 -2.98
N GLY A 281 -15.92 2.87 -2.03
CA GLY A 281 -15.69 3.75 -0.89
C GLY A 281 -14.71 4.88 -1.20
N ALA A 282 -14.55 5.77 -0.23
CA ALA A 282 -13.61 6.87 -0.32
C ALA A 282 -12.17 6.39 -0.60
N ASN A 283 -11.49 7.03 -1.55
CA ASN A 283 -10.13 6.68 -1.96
C ASN A 283 -9.15 7.87 -2.01
N PRO A 284 -9.29 8.91 -1.14
CA PRO A 284 -8.49 10.11 -1.25
C PRO A 284 -6.99 9.83 -1.03
N PHE A 285 -6.17 10.67 -1.67
CA PHE A 285 -4.83 10.95 -1.21
C PHE A 285 -4.90 11.93 -0.02
N PHE A 286 -3.91 11.89 0.86
CA PHE A 286 -3.93 12.71 2.08
C PHE A 286 -3.86 14.23 1.83
N ASP A 287 -3.34 14.62 0.68
CA ASP A 287 -3.19 15.99 0.21
C ASP A 287 -4.37 16.46 -0.67
N GLY A 288 -5.39 15.61 -0.85
CA GLY A 288 -6.59 15.91 -1.63
C GLY A 288 -6.37 15.94 -3.14
N ARG A 289 -5.22 15.53 -3.65
CA ARG A 289 -4.98 15.45 -5.10
C ARG A 289 -5.81 14.35 -5.75
N VAL A 290 -6.10 14.56 -7.02
CA VAL A 290 -6.72 13.57 -7.88
C VAL A 290 -5.73 13.21 -8.98
N PHE A 291 -5.59 11.92 -9.25
CA PHE A 291 -4.80 11.39 -10.35
C PHE A 291 -5.72 10.92 -11.46
N ASP A 292 -5.60 11.56 -12.62
CA ASP A 292 -6.24 11.14 -13.87
C ASP A 292 -5.22 10.34 -14.69
N PRO A 293 -5.49 9.06 -14.99
CA PRO A 293 -4.57 8.25 -15.78
C PRO A 293 -4.45 8.70 -17.24
N THR A 294 -5.34 9.57 -17.72
CA THR A 294 -5.28 10.15 -19.08
C THR A 294 -4.40 11.39 -19.15
N GLU A 295 -4.06 12.00 -18.01
CA GLU A 295 -3.33 13.27 -17.90
C GLU A 295 -2.07 13.11 -17.02
N VAL A 296 -1.28 12.05 -17.27
CA VAL A 296 -0.12 11.69 -16.43
C VAL A 296 0.96 12.77 -16.47
N GLU A 297 1.22 13.37 -17.62
CA GLU A 297 2.23 14.41 -17.79
C GLU A 297 1.85 15.69 -17.01
N GLU A 298 0.61 16.15 -17.15
CA GLU A 298 0.08 17.28 -16.39
C GLU A 298 0.10 17.03 -14.87
N TYR A 299 -0.23 15.78 -14.46
CA TYR A 299 -0.14 15.40 -13.06
C TYR A 299 1.29 15.51 -12.54
N LEU A 300 2.28 15.06 -13.30
CA LEU A 300 3.70 15.14 -12.93
C LEU A 300 4.18 16.59 -12.82
N GLU A 301 3.77 17.46 -13.75
CA GLU A 301 4.11 18.89 -13.72
C GLU A 301 3.52 19.62 -12.52
N ALA A 302 2.29 19.21 -12.09
CA ALA A 302 1.59 19.81 -10.95
C ALA A 302 2.13 19.34 -9.59
N LEU A 303 2.99 18.29 -9.55
CA LEU A 303 3.56 17.80 -8.31
C LEU A 303 4.71 18.70 -7.81
N PRO A 304 4.85 18.91 -6.49
CA PRO A 304 5.98 19.65 -5.97
C PRO A 304 7.28 18.91 -6.31
N LYS A 305 8.27 19.69 -6.76
CA LYS A 305 9.66 19.25 -6.90
C LYS A 305 10.38 19.68 -5.62
N PRO A 306 10.58 18.78 -4.64
CA PRO A 306 11.18 19.13 -3.36
C PRO A 306 12.70 19.33 -3.45
#